data_9d4fbb86f5fbdfa8f75b09d4d0e98b48
#
_entry.id   9d4fbb86f5fbdfa8f75b09d4d0e98b48
#
_cell.length_a   1.000
_cell.length_b   1.000
_cell.length_c   1.000
_cell.angle_alpha   90.00
_cell.angle_beta   90.00
_cell.angle_gamma   90.00
#
_symmetry.space_group_name_H-M   'P 1'
#
loop_
_entity.id
_entity.type
_entity.pdbx_description
1 polymer ?
#
loop_
_entity_poly.entity_id
_entity_poly.type
_entity_poly.pdbx_seq_one_letter_code
_entity_poly.pdbx_strand_id
1 'polypeptide(L)'
;MMGYGHATMGAAAYLALTSTSALALSATPQDVPTMATGALLTAGAALLPDIDHHSATIAKTVPSARFLRWTLIASPTENVARAVGRVSGGHRHMTHSLIGIAVATAAVIPLALLHLPASWVTWLLDLVGVQVHPNQVGGGAGTNLGVLMVSVFLAAVASKALGLNQVRGGDLMALIMRTWLGPWIIGLAAGVYASTFLNVTWLVLLPAIILLGTFIHCVGDSLTTQGVAWLQPWNRPAPEAVYRAARRPPEPAGASTRALRARAVHLGARAVATCWPRNGYLRIPVLGSAGSKREKVLDAALGLYGAWLLFHDVVVAWAPDLTPYII
;
A
#
# COMPACT_ATOMS: atom_id res chain seq x y z
N MET A 1 11.13 2.75 1.02
CA MET A 1 10.80 3.38 -0.30
C MET A 1 10.11 4.72 -0.09
N MET A 2 9.88 5.49 -1.17
CA MET A 2 9.03 6.69 -1.11
C MET A 2 7.54 6.29 -1.12
N GLY A 3 6.67 7.11 -0.53
CA GLY A 3 5.23 6.79 -0.46
C GLY A 3 4.56 6.50 -1.82
N TYR A 4 4.99 7.20 -2.88
CA TYR A 4 4.56 6.91 -4.25
C TYR A 4 4.91 5.47 -4.67
N GLY A 5 6.15 5.02 -4.43
CA GLY A 5 6.60 3.68 -4.77
C GLY A 5 5.80 2.59 -4.06
N HIS A 6 5.51 2.76 -2.75
CA HIS A 6 4.68 1.82 -2.01
C HIS A 6 3.26 1.73 -2.57
N ALA A 7 2.65 2.88 -2.91
CA ALA A 7 1.31 2.91 -3.50
C ALA A 7 1.29 2.19 -4.87
N THR A 8 2.29 2.45 -5.73
CA THR A 8 2.41 1.81 -7.05
C THR A 8 2.61 0.29 -6.91
N MET A 9 3.48 -0.15 -5.98
CA MET A 9 3.69 -1.58 -5.71
C MET A 9 2.40 -2.26 -5.22
N GLY A 10 1.65 -1.62 -4.31
CA GLY A 10 0.38 -2.14 -3.80
C GLY A 10 -0.65 -2.32 -4.91
N ALA A 11 -0.84 -1.29 -5.75
CA ALA A 11 -1.75 -1.37 -6.90
C ALA A 11 -1.34 -2.47 -7.88
N ALA A 12 -0.07 -2.51 -8.29
CA ALA A 12 0.44 -3.50 -9.23
C ALA A 12 0.31 -4.94 -8.68
N ALA A 13 0.57 -5.14 -7.39
CA ALA A 13 0.43 -6.46 -6.76
C ALA A 13 -1.03 -6.93 -6.76
N TYR A 14 -2.00 -6.05 -6.47
CA TYR A 14 -3.42 -6.39 -6.53
C TYR A 14 -3.82 -6.77 -7.96
N LEU A 15 -3.47 -5.94 -8.94
CA LEU A 15 -3.78 -6.21 -10.36
C LEU A 15 -3.14 -7.51 -10.84
N ALA A 16 -1.88 -7.79 -10.46
CA ALA A 16 -1.21 -9.05 -10.82
C ALA A 16 -1.90 -10.29 -10.22
N LEU A 17 -2.57 -10.14 -9.06
CA LEU A 17 -3.31 -11.23 -8.43
C LEU A 17 -4.71 -11.45 -9.01
N THR A 18 -5.31 -10.43 -9.61
CA THR A 18 -6.74 -10.44 -9.99
C THR A 18 -6.98 -10.30 -11.49
N SER A 19 -5.98 -9.90 -12.29
CA SER A 19 -6.10 -9.78 -13.74
C SER A 19 -6.31 -11.13 -14.43
N THR A 20 -7.03 -11.11 -15.53
CA THR A 20 -7.21 -12.26 -16.43
C THR A 20 -6.03 -12.48 -17.38
N SER A 21 -5.05 -11.56 -17.38
CA SER A 21 -3.85 -11.66 -18.19
C SER A 21 -3.05 -12.93 -17.91
N ALA A 22 -2.45 -13.52 -18.94
CA ALA A 22 -1.52 -14.64 -18.82
C ALA A 22 -0.29 -14.37 -17.94
N LEU A 23 0.07 -13.08 -17.75
CA LEU A 23 1.14 -12.65 -16.84
C LEU A 23 0.66 -12.38 -15.41
N ALA A 24 -0.64 -12.51 -15.13
CA ALA A 24 -1.20 -12.39 -13.79
C ALA A 24 -0.96 -13.67 -12.98
N LEU A 25 -0.98 -13.49 -11.64
CA LEU A 25 -0.74 -14.59 -10.70
C LEU A 25 -2.01 -15.37 -10.33
N SER A 26 -3.18 -14.85 -10.65
CA SER A 26 -4.47 -15.42 -10.29
C SER A 26 -5.37 -15.59 -11.51
N ALA A 27 -6.20 -16.64 -11.45
CA ALA A 27 -7.24 -16.93 -12.42
C ALA A 27 -8.65 -16.51 -11.99
N THR A 28 -8.80 -15.66 -10.98
CA THR A 28 -10.11 -15.21 -10.53
C THR A 28 -10.51 -13.95 -11.29
N PRO A 29 -11.31 -14.06 -12.38
CA PRO A 29 -11.72 -12.91 -13.17
C PRO A 29 -12.57 -11.97 -12.31
N GLN A 30 -12.24 -10.69 -12.35
CA GLN A 30 -13.05 -9.62 -11.74
C GLN A 30 -13.41 -8.61 -12.83
N ASP A 31 -14.52 -7.89 -12.62
CA ASP A 31 -14.82 -6.78 -13.52
C ASP A 31 -13.82 -5.61 -13.32
N VAL A 32 -13.64 -4.83 -14.38
CA VAL A 32 -12.67 -3.72 -14.42
C VAL A 32 -12.87 -2.71 -13.29
N PRO A 33 -14.12 -2.28 -12.97
CA PRO A 33 -14.35 -1.38 -11.85
C PRO A 33 -13.95 -1.97 -10.49
N THR A 34 -14.22 -3.25 -10.24
CA THR A 34 -13.79 -3.95 -9.03
C THR A 34 -12.27 -4.03 -8.94
N MET A 35 -11.60 -4.36 -10.04
CA MET A 35 -10.14 -4.40 -10.12
C MET A 35 -9.51 -3.02 -9.86
N ALA A 36 -10.02 -1.97 -10.51
CA ALA A 36 -9.52 -0.62 -10.32
C ALA A 36 -9.71 -0.13 -8.88
N THR A 37 -10.88 -0.41 -8.29
CA THR A 37 -11.19 -0.06 -6.90
C THR A 37 -10.27 -0.83 -5.94
N GLY A 38 -10.14 -2.14 -6.09
CA GLY A 38 -9.26 -2.97 -5.27
C GLY A 38 -7.79 -2.55 -5.36
N ALA A 39 -7.32 -2.21 -6.56
CA ALA A 39 -5.97 -1.69 -6.77
C ALA A 39 -5.75 -0.35 -6.04
N LEU A 40 -6.72 0.57 -6.11
CA LEU A 40 -6.66 1.86 -5.42
C LEU A 40 -6.67 1.68 -3.89
N LEU A 41 -7.51 0.79 -3.36
CA LEU A 41 -7.57 0.50 -1.93
C LEU A 41 -6.27 -0.18 -1.45
N THR A 42 -5.71 -1.11 -2.22
CA THR A 42 -4.46 -1.78 -1.89
C THR A 42 -3.27 -0.81 -1.95
N ALA A 43 -3.27 0.12 -2.90
CA ALA A 43 -2.30 1.22 -2.93
C ALA A 43 -2.34 2.06 -1.66
N GLY A 44 -3.53 2.36 -1.14
CA GLY A 44 -3.70 3.06 0.13
C GLY A 44 -3.27 2.21 1.33
N ALA A 45 -3.63 0.93 1.34
CA ALA A 45 -3.21 -0.02 2.37
C ALA A 45 -1.68 -0.18 2.43
N ALA A 46 -0.99 -0.09 1.28
CA ALA A 46 0.46 -0.08 1.21
C ALA A 46 1.12 1.16 1.86
N LEU A 47 0.35 2.16 2.28
CA LEU A 47 0.87 3.32 3.01
C LEU A 47 0.59 3.26 4.51
N LEU A 48 -0.17 2.25 4.99
CA LEU A 48 -0.54 2.12 6.40
C LEU A 48 0.66 1.92 7.34
N PRO A 49 1.70 1.12 7.02
CA PRO A 49 2.84 0.97 7.92
C PRO A 49 3.52 2.30 8.25
N ASP A 50 3.59 3.23 7.30
CA ASP A 50 4.15 4.57 7.47
C ASP A 50 3.30 5.49 8.37
N ILE A 51 2.19 5.02 8.93
CA ILE A 51 1.38 5.80 9.89
C ILE A 51 2.16 6.15 11.17
N ASP A 52 3.26 5.47 11.43
CA ASP A 52 4.17 5.76 12.54
C ASP A 52 5.11 6.94 12.26
N HIS A 53 5.08 7.51 11.05
CA HIS A 53 5.97 8.59 10.64
C HIS A 53 5.18 9.87 10.33
N HIS A 54 5.34 10.91 11.14
CA HIS A 54 4.59 12.17 11.06
C HIS A 54 4.77 12.95 9.75
N SER A 55 5.84 12.69 8.98
CA SER A 55 6.06 13.34 7.69
C SER A 55 5.60 12.51 6.48
N ALA A 56 5.12 11.27 6.69
CA ALA A 56 4.61 10.41 5.64
C ALA A 56 3.34 10.96 4.98
N THR A 57 3.04 10.50 3.76
CA THR A 57 1.85 10.92 3.00
C THR A 57 0.57 10.69 3.79
N ILE A 58 0.46 9.54 4.47
CA ILE A 58 -0.70 9.18 5.28
C ILE A 58 -0.91 10.15 6.46
N ALA A 59 0.16 10.54 7.14
CA ALA A 59 0.09 11.49 8.26
C ALA A 59 -0.33 12.90 7.81
N LYS A 60 -0.06 13.27 6.56
CA LYS A 60 -0.37 14.59 5.98
C LYS A 60 -1.65 14.60 5.17
N THR A 61 -2.47 13.56 5.23
CA THR A 61 -3.69 13.47 4.41
C THR A 61 -4.75 14.47 4.84
N VAL A 62 -4.89 14.72 6.14
CA VAL A 62 -5.69 15.83 6.67
C VAL A 62 -4.74 16.96 7.09
N PRO A 63 -4.83 18.14 6.48
CA PRO A 63 -3.97 19.26 6.85
C PRO A 63 -4.37 19.84 8.21
N SER A 64 -3.43 20.52 8.87
CA SER A 64 -3.75 21.38 10.01
C SER A 64 -4.49 22.64 9.53
N ALA A 65 -5.54 23.03 10.22
CA ALA A 65 -6.19 24.31 9.98
C ALA A 65 -5.35 25.42 10.61
N ARG A 66 -4.93 26.39 9.76
CA ARG A 66 -4.13 27.54 10.19
C ARG A 66 -4.86 28.82 9.81
N PHE A 67 -4.83 29.77 10.75
CA PHE A 67 -5.25 31.13 10.50
C PHE A 67 -4.06 32.06 10.78
N LEU A 68 -3.57 32.73 9.74
CA LEU A 68 -2.32 33.49 9.77
C LEU A 68 -1.17 32.59 10.30
N ARG A 69 -0.48 33.01 11.39
CA ARG A 69 0.60 32.27 12.05
C ARG A 69 0.13 31.27 13.11
N TRP A 70 -1.17 31.26 13.43
CA TRP A 70 -1.72 30.42 14.49
C TRP A 70 -2.26 29.12 13.92
N THR A 71 -1.88 27.97 14.51
CA THR A 71 -2.50 26.69 14.22
C THR A 71 -3.75 26.57 15.09
N LEU A 72 -4.94 26.69 14.46
CA LEU A 72 -6.23 26.59 15.16
C LEU A 72 -6.56 25.14 15.49
N ILE A 73 -6.31 24.23 14.53
CA ILE A 73 -6.56 22.80 14.68
C ILE A 73 -5.32 22.08 14.18
N ALA A 74 -4.69 21.27 15.05
CA ALA A 74 -3.61 20.39 14.64
C ALA A 74 -4.14 19.29 13.70
N SER A 75 -3.31 18.84 12.74
CA SER A 75 -3.69 17.73 11.86
C SER A 75 -4.04 16.49 12.67
N PRO A 76 -5.28 15.96 12.59
CA PRO A 76 -5.65 14.76 13.32
C PRO A 76 -4.83 13.55 12.87
N THR A 77 -4.55 13.40 11.56
CA THR A 77 -3.74 12.30 11.03
C THR A 77 -2.28 12.39 11.47
N GLU A 78 -1.73 13.60 11.62
CA GLU A 78 -0.38 13.79 12.16
C GLU A 78 -0.31 13.45 13.66
N ASN A 79 -1.35 13.79 14.42
CA ASN A 79 -1.43 13.44 15.84
C ASN A 79 -1.54 11.92 16.03
N VAL A 80 -2.35 11.24 15.21
CA VAL A 80 -2.41 9.77 15.17
C VAL A 80 -1.05 9.19 14.84
N ALA A 81 -0.37 9.72 13.82
CA ALA A 81 0.97 9.28 13.43
C ALA A 81 1.99 9.40 14.57
N ARG A 82 1.97 10.51 15.30
CA ARG A 82 2.84 10.69 16.48
C ARG A 82 2.50 9.71 17.60
N ALA A 83 1.22 9.45 17.83
CA ALA A 83 0.79 8.50 18.88
C ALA A 83 1.21 7.07 18.49
N VAL A 84 0.93 6.65 17.25
CA VAL A 84 1.35 5.34 16.75
C VAL A 84 2.87 5.20 16.80
N GLY A 85 3.63 6.20 16.34
CA GLY A 85 5.10 6.16 16.38
C GLY A 85 5.67 6.02 17.80
N ARG A 86 5.02 6.59 18.83
CA ARG A 86 5.41 6.39 20.23
C ARG A 86 5.15 4.97 20.72
N VAL A 87 3.97 4.41 20.38
CA VAL A 87 3.57 3.07 20.83
C VAL A 87 4.34 1.99 20.07
N SER A 88 4.59 2.19 18.77
CA SER A 88 5.30 1.23 17.91
C SER A 88 6.81 1.17 18.17
N GLY A 89 7.36 2.11 18.95
CA GLY A 89 8.80 2.20 19.17
C GLY A 89 9.56 3.00 18.11
N GLY A 90 8.84 3.72 17.23
CA GLY A 90 9.39 4.57 16.18
C GLY A 90 9.18 4.02 14.78
N HIS A 91 9.65 4.77 13.78
CA HIS A 91 9.49 4.40 12.38
C HIS A 91 10.25 3.11 12.03
N ARG A 92 9.62 2.25 11.23
CA ARG A 92 10.10 0.92 10.80
C ARG A 92 10.26 -0.10 11.93
N HIS A 93 9.58 0.10 13.06
CA HIS A 93 9.52 -0.87 14.16
C HIS A 93 8.25 -1.75 14.05
N MET A 94 7.37 -1.71 15.07
CA MET A 94 6.23 -2.63 15.15
C MET A 94 5.26 -2.54 13.97
N THR A 95 4.99 -1.36 13.46
CA THR A 95 4.11 -1.16 12.29
C THR A 95 4.60 -1.88 11.02
N HIS A 96 5.91 -2.07 10.90
CA HIS A 96 6.57 -2.74 9.78
C HIS A 96 6.94 -4.21 10.08
N SER A 97 6.36 -4.81 11.11
CA SER A 97 6.59 -6.20 11.49
C SER A 97 5.42 -7.10 11.11
N LEU A 98 5.63 -8.42 11.15
CA LEU A 98 4.55 -9.39 10.95
C LEU A 98 3.41 -9.19 11.96
N ILE A 99 3.73 -8.80 13.20
CA ILE A 99 2.71 -8.47 14.22
C ILE A 99 1.95 -7.21 13.82
N GLY A 100 2.64 -6.16 13.38
CA GLY A 100 1.99 -4.93 12.91
C GLY A 100 1.04 -5.18 11.73
N ILE A 101 1.48 -5.98 10.76
CA ILE A 101 0.65 -6.42 9.63
C ILE A 101 -0.60 -7.17 10.14
N ALA A 102 -0.41 -8.15 11.04
CA ALA A 102 -1.52 -8.93 11.60
C ALA A 102 -2.50 -8.05 12.38
N VAL A 103 -2.02 -7.11 13.19
CA VAL A 103 -2.84 -6.16 13.95
C VAL A 103 -3.62 -5.24 13.00
N ALA A 104 -2.97 -4.66 11.98
CA ALA A 104 -3.64 -3.81 11.00
C ALA A 104 -4.74 -4.59 10.24
N THR A 105 -4.45 -5.83 9.85
CA THR A 105 -5.40 -6.72 9.17
C THR A 105 -6.59 -7.08 10.08
N ALA A 106 -6.32 -7.43 11.34
CA ALA A 106 -7.38 -7.79 12.29
C ALA A 106 -8.27 -6.60 12.67
N ALA A 107 -7.70 -5.40 12.75
CA ALA A 107 -8.42 -4.19 13.16
C ALA A 107 -9.56 -3.79 12.20
N VAL A 108 -9.52 -4.20 10.94
CA VAL A 108 -10.58 -3.89 9.97
C VAL A 108 -11.73 -4.90 9.97
N ILE A 109 -11.56 -6.07 10.59
CA ILE A 109 -12.61 -7.11 10.65
C ILE A 109 -13.90 -6.60 11.33
N PRO A 110 -13.85 -6.00 12.54
CA PRO A 110 -15.07 -5.47 13.18
C PRO A 110 -15.67 -4.32 12.35
N LEU A 111 -14.88 -3.53 11.64
CA LEU A 111 -15.39 -2.48 10.76
C LEU A 111 -16.17 -3.06 9.58
N ALA A 112 -15.73 -4.18 9.01
CA ALA A 112 -16.45 -4.86 7.92
C ALA A 112 -17.82 -5.42 8.34
N LEU A 113 -18.16 -5.44 9.62
CA LEU A 113 -19.46 -5.84 10.16
C LEU A 113 -20.44 -4.67 10.35
N LEU A 114 -19.99 -3.43 10.23
CA LEU A 114 -20.84 -2.24 10.43
C LEU A 114 -21.64 -1.93 9.17
N HIS A 115 -22.95 -2.15 9.21
CA HIS A 115 -23.87 -1.92 8.08
C HIS A 115 -24.88 -0.82 8.39
N LEU A 116 -25.20 -0.02 7.37
CA LEU A 116 -26.36 0.85 7.32
C LEU A 116 -27.46 0.15 6.49
N PRO A 117 -28.71 0.07 7.00
CA PRO A 117 -29.85 -0.49 6.25
C PRO A 117 -30.02 0.21 4.89
N ALA A 118 -30.44 -0.55 3.88
CA ALA A 118 -30.66 -0.03 2.53
C ALA A 118 -31.64 1.15 2.51
N SER A 119 -32.70 1.12 3.36
CA SER A 119 -33.68 2.19 3.50
C SER A 119 -33.08 3.52 3.98
N TRP A 120 -32.07 3.47 4.85
CA TRP A 120 -31.38 4.66 5.32
C TRP A 120 -30.48 5.24 4.23
N VAL A 121 -29.80 4.38 3.48
CA VAL A 121 -28.92 4.79 2.39
C VAL A 121 -29.71 5.42 1.26
N THR A 122 -30.84 4.82 0.84
CA THR A 122 -31.70 5.39 -0.19
C THR A 122 -32.29 6.73 0.25
N TRP A 123 -32.73 6.85 1.51
CA TRP A 123 -33.20 8.12 2.06
C TRP A 123 -32.11 9.21 2.02
N LEU A 124 -30.85 8.90 2.39
CA LEU A 124 -29.73 9.85 2.32
C LEU A 124 -29.39 10.24 0.88
N LEU A 125 -29.45 9.31 -0.06
CA LEU A 125 -29.19 9.59 -1.49
C LEU A 125 -30.30 10.44 -2.09
N ASP A 126 -31.55 10.21 -1.70
CA ASP A 126 -32.71 11.01 -2.14
C ASP A 126 -32.61 12.48 -1.68
N LEU A 127 -32.09 12.73 -0.47
CA LEU A 127 -31.81 14.09 0.04
C LEU A 127 -30.87 14.89 -0.86
N VAL A 128 -29.97 14.22 -1.61
CA VAL A 128 -29.05 14.85 -2.56
C VAL A 128 -29.49 14.69 -4.02
N GLY A 129 -30.73 14.27 -4.25
CA GLY A 129 -31.35 14.12 -5.57
C GLY A 129 -30.91 12.88 -6.35
N VAL A 130 -30.32 11.91 -5.69
CA VAL A 130 -29.90 10.63 -6.31
C VAL A 130 -30.93 9.57 -5.98
N GLN A 131 -31.78 9.23 -6.96
CA GLN A 131 -32.79 8.19 -6.82
C GLN A 131 -32.17 6.81 -7.09
N VAL A 132 -32.11 5.98 -6.06
CA VAL A 132 -31.60 4.60 -6.12
C VAL A 132 -32.62 3.67 -5.49
N HIS A 133 -32.94 2.57 -6.18
CA HIS A 133 -33.84 1.57 -5.61
C HIS A 133 -33.16 0.80 -4.47
N PRO A 134 -33.83 0.50 -3.35
CA PRO A 134 -33.24 -0.22 -2.21
C PRO A 134 -32.51 -1.51 -2.57
N ASN A 135 -33.01 -2.25 -3.56
CA ASN A 135 -32.37 -3.49 -4.04
C ASN A 135 -31.03 -3.29 -4.75
N GLN A 136 -30.72 -2.05 -5.17
CA GLN A 136 -29.45 -1.71 -5.82
C GLN A 136 -28.35 -1.35 -4.80
N VAL A 137 -28.74 -1.11 -3.54
CA VAL A 137 -27.82 -0.76 -2.46
C VAL A 137 -27.31 -2.02 -1.80
N GLY A 138 -26.07 -2.42 -2.13
CA GLY A 138 -25.44 -3.63 -1.58
C GLY A 138 -26.24 -4.90 -1.80
N GLY A 139 -26.95 -5.04 -2.94
CA GLY A 139 -27.83 -6.18 -3.20
C GLY A 139 -29.04 -6.27 -2.27
N GLY A 140 -29.49 -5.12 -1.69
CA GLY A 140 -30.59 -5.05 -0.72
C GLY A 140 -30.16 -5.15 0.76
N ALA A 141 -28.90 -5.50 1.02
CA ALA A 141 -28.37 -5.59 2.38
C ALA A 141 -28.02 -4.22 3.00
N GLY A 142 -27.93 -3.18 2.18
CA GLY A 142 -27.52 -1.85 2.59
C GLY A 142 -26.02 -1.57 2.38
N THR A 143 -25.57 -0.42 2.88
CA THR A 143 -24.17 0.00 2.76
C THR A 143 -23.37 -0.42 3.98
N ASN A 144 -22.22 -1.03 3.76
CA ASN A 144 -21.27 -1.30 4.83
C ASN A 144 -20.55 0.00 5.22
N LEU A 145 -20.95 0.58 6.37
CA LEU A 145 -20.40 1.85 6.88
C LEU A 145 -18.89 1.75 7.15
N GLY A 146 -18.44 0.66 7.72
CA GLY A 146 -17.01 0.48 8.02
C GLY A 146 -16.19 0.37 6.74
N VAL A 147 -16.67 -0.35 5.73
CA VAL A 147 -16.06 -0.40 4.40
C VAL A 147 -16.04 0.98 3.75
N LEU A 148 -17.15 1.73 3.83
CA LEU A 148 -17.20 3.11 3.33
C LEU A 148 -16.07 3.95 3.96
N MET A 149 -16.00 3.99 5.29
CA MET A 149 -15.01 4.81 6.01
C MET A 149 -13.56 4.41 5.67
N VAL A 150 -13.27 3.11 5.71
CA VAL A 150 -11.92 2.60 5.42
C VAL A 150 -11.55 2.84 3.95
N SER A 151 -12.47 2.57 3.02
CA SER A 151 -12.24 2.76 1.59
C SER A 151 -12.05 4.23 1.23
N VAL A 152 -12.85 5.14 1.79
CA VAL A 152 -12.66 6.60 1.64
C VAL A 152 -11.27 7.00 2.07
N PHE A 153 -10.83 6.55 3.24
CA PHE A 153 -9.51 6.88 3.76
C PHE A 153 -8.39 6.31 2.89
N LEU A 154 -8.42 5.01 2.58
CA LEU A 154 -7.39 4.36 1.78
C LEU A 154 -7.29 4.96 0.38
N ALA A 155 -8.42 5.17 -0.30
CA ALA A 155 -8.43 5.74 -1.64
C ALA A 155 -7.97 7.21 -1.64
N ALA A 156 -8.30 8.00 -0.60
CA ALA A 156 -7.79 9.36 -0.47
C ALA A 156 -6.27 9.39 -0.29
N VAL A 157 -5.73 8.53 0.57
CA VAL A 157 -4.28 8.42 0.79
C VAL A 157 -3.57 7.97 -0.48
N ALA A 158 -4.09 6.94 -1.17
CA ALA A 158 -3.58 6.46 -2.46
C ALA A 158 -3.61 7.55 -3.53
N SER A 159 -4.74 8.22 -3.68
CA SER A 159 -4.91 9.33 -4.63
C SER A 159 -3.89 10.43 -4.43
N LYS A 160 -3.63 10.81 -3.19
CA LYS A 160 -2.61 11.80 -2.84
C LYS A 160 -1.20 11.30 -3.17
N ALA A 161 -0.87 10.05 -2.83
CA ALA A 161 0.44 9.46 -3.08
C ALA A 161 0.73 9.32 -4.58
N LEU A 162 -0.25 8.87 -5.35
CA LEU A 162 -0.16 8.68 -6.80
C LEU A 162 -0.34 9.97 -7.61
N GLY A 163 -0.70 11.08 -6.95
CA GLY A 163 -0.94 12.36 -7.62
C GLY A 163 -2.19 12.39 -8.50
N LEU A 164 -3.17 11.49 -8.29
CA LEU A 164 -4.39 11.42 -9.09
C LEU A 164 -5.25 12.68 -9.01
N ASN A 165 -5.09 13.47 -7.96
CA ASN A 165 -5.74 14.75 -7.78
C ASN A 165 -5.06 15.92 -8.54
N GLN A 166 -3.92 15.68 -9.20
CA GLN A 166 -3.15 16.69 -9.95
C GLN A 166 -3.72 16.89 -11.37
N VAL A 167 -5.04 17.16 -11.46
CA VAL A 167 -5.74 17.36 -12.73
C VAL A 167 -5.27 18.65 -13.39
N ARG A 168 -4.94 18.60 -14.69
CA ARG A 168 -4.58 19.77 -15.50
C ARG A 168 -5.87 20.38 -16.06
N GLY A 169 -6.06 21.67 -15.86
CA GLY A 169 -7.21 22.43 -16.34
C GLY A 169 -7.28 23.77 -15.63
N GLY A 170 -8.07 24.70 -16.17
CA GLY A 170 -8.34 26.02 -15.59
C GLY A 170 -9.75 26.16 -15.02
N ASP A 171 -10.57 25.11 -15.10
CA ASP A 171 -11.93 25.12 -14.58
C ASP A 171 -11.98 24.96 -13.04
N LEU A 172 -13.12 25.28 -12.48
CA LEU A 172 -13.36 25.23 -11.03
C LEU A 172 -13.11 23.81 -10.47
N MET A 173 -13.50 22.75 -11.20
CA MET A 173 -13.31 21.37 -10.77
C MET A 173 -11.82 21.02 -10.68
N ALA A 174 -11.03 21.37 -11.71
CA ALA A 174 -9.59 21.14 -11.69
C ALA A 174 -8.91 21.92 -10.55
N LEU A 175 -9.39 23.13 -10.24
CA LEU A 175 -8.90 23.92 -9.12
C LEU A 175 -9.20 23.23 -7.77
N ILE A 176 -10.42 22.76 -7.56
CA ILE A 176 -10.83 22.05 -6.35
C ILE A 176 -10.02 20.75 -6.20
N MET A 177 -9.85 19.98 -7.28
CA MET A 177 -9.11 18.71 -7.26
C MET A 177 -7.64 18.89 -6.85
N ARG A 178 -7.01 20.02 -7.14
CA ARG A 178 -5.64 20.35 -6.72
C ARG A 178 -5.51 20.74 -5.25
N THR A 179 -6.62 21.01 -4.58
CA THR A 179 -6.61 21.32 -3.14
C THR A 179 -6.44 20.04 -2.31
N TRP A 180 -6.39 20.21 -1.00
CA TRP A 180 -6.41 19.09 -0.07
C TRP A 180 -7.74 18.29 -0.11
N LEU A 181 -8.81 18.84 -0.66
CA LEU A 181 -10.12 18.19 -0.84
C LEU A 181 -10.09 17.17 -1.97
N GLY A 182 -9.30 17.37 -3.03
CA GLY A 182 -9.26 16.49 -4.19
C GLY A 182 -9.05 15.00 -3.86
N PRO A 183 -8.06 14.62 -3.06
CA PRO A 183 -7.90 13.24 -2.62
C PRO A 183 -9.13 12.68 -1.91
N TRP A 184 -9.83 13.49 -1.11
CA TRP A 184 -11.03 13.08 -0.38
C TRP A 184 -12.24 12.91 -1.29
N ILE A 185 -12.37 13.74 -2.35
CA ILE A 185 -13.41 13.57 -3.38
C ILE A 185 -13.22 12.23 -4.10
N ILE A 186 -11.99 11.89 -4.52
CA ILE A 186 -11.69 10.59 -5.12
C ILE A 186 -11.95 9.47 -4.11
N GLY A 187 -11.52 9.67 -2.86
CA GLY A 187 -11.76 8.73 -1.77
C GLY A 187 -13.24 8.46 -1.55
N LEU A 188 -14.05 9.51 -1.48
CA LEU A 188 -15.49 9.41 -1.30
C LEU A 188 -16.15 8.66 -2.47
N ALA A 189 -15.81 9.00 -3.70
CA ALA A 189 -16.33 8.31 -4.89
C ALA A 189 -15.99 6.81 -4.85
N ALA A 190 -14.74 6.46 -4.61
CA ALA A 190 -14.30 5.07 -4.51
C ALA A 190 -14.95 4.34 -3.31
N GLY A 191 -15.06 5.00 -2.16
CA GLY A 191 -15.66 4.42 -0.97
C GLY A 191 -17.16 4.17 -1.11
N VAL A 192 -17.90 5.12 -1.67
CA VAL A 192 -19.32 4.95 -1.99
C VAL A 192 -19.51 3.81 -3.00
N TYR A 193 -18.71 3.81 -4.07
CA TYR A 193 -18.76 2.74 -5.05
C TYR A 193 -18.49 1.39 -4.40
N ALA A 194 -17.39 1.25 -3.65
CA ALA A 194 -17.03 0.01 -2.98
C ALA A 194 -18.10 -0.48 -2.01
N SER A 195 -18.57 0.39 -1.11
CA SER A 195 -19.47 0.00 -0.02
C SER A 195 -20.92 -0.21 -0.44
N THR A 196 -21.34 0.38 -1.57
CA THR A 196 -22.75 0.41 -1.98
C THR A 196 -23.02 -0.46 -3.21
N PHE A 197 -22.12 -0.44 -4.19
CA PHE A 197 -22.37 -1.07 -5.50
C PHE A 197 -21.59 -2.37 -5.71
N LEU A 198 -20.43 -2.56 -5.06
CA LEU A 198 -19.70 -3.82 -5.19
C LEU A 198 -20.37 -4.92 -4.35
N ASN A 199 -20.83 -5.96 -5.06
CA ASN A 199 -21.39 -7.15 -4.42
C ASN A 199 -20.28 -8.16 -4.08
N VAL A 200 -19.50 -7.85 -3.07
CA VAL A 200 -18.37 -8.69 -2.62
C VAL A 200 -18.44 -8.97 -1.12
N THR A 201 -17.83 -10.06 -0.69
CA THR A 201 -17.73 -10.42 0.73
C THR A 201 -16.66 -9.58 1.42
N TRP A 202 -17.04 -8.40 1.90
CA TRP A 202 -16.12 -7.44 2.53
C TRP A 202 -15.42 -7.97 3.77
N LEU A 203 -16.02 -8.94 4.47
CA LEU A 203 -15.38 -9.60 5.62
C LEU A 203 -14.09 -10.33 5.23
N VAL A 204 -13.94 -10.71 3.96
CA VAL A 204 -12.73 -11.37 3.42
C VAL A 204 -11.90 -10.39 2.63
N LEU A 205 -12.52 -9.62 1.72
CA LEU A 205 -11.78 -8.77 0.79
C LEU A 205 -11.06 -7.61 1.49
N LEU A 206 -11.69 -6.94 2.47
CA LEU A 206 -11.06 -5.82 3.14
C LEU A 206 -9.83 -6.23 3.96
N PRO A 207 -9.85 -7.28 4.79
CA PRO A 207 -8.64 -7.81 5.43
C PRO A 207 -7.57 -8.25 4.43
N ALA A 208 -7.96 -8.87 3.30
CA ALA A 208 -7.01 -9.30 2.26
C ALA A 208 -6.31 -8.10 1.60
N ILE A 209 -7.02 -7.01 1.31
CA ILE A 209 -6.47 -5.75 0.80
C ILE A 209 -5.46 -5.16 1.80
N ILE A 210 -5.82 -5.10 3.10
CA ILE A 210 -4.93 -4.57 4.13
C ILE A 210 -3.68 -5.46 4.27
N LEU A 211 -3.87 -6.77 4.35
CA LEU A 211 -2.77 -7.73 4.44
C LEU A 211 -1.81 -7.58 3.25
N LEU A 212 -2.34 -7.61 2.02
CA LEU A 212 -1.54 -7.49 0.81
C LEU A 212 -0.78 -6.16 0.76
N GLY A 213 -1.47 -5.04 0.97
CA GLY A 213 -0.86 -3.71 0.91
C GLY A 213 0.24 -3.53 1.94
N THR A 214 -0.03 -3.85 3.21
CA THR A 214 0.96 -3.72 4.30
C THR A 214 2.14 -4.68 4.13
N PHE A 215 1.90 -5.90 3.65
CA PHE A 215 2.97 -6.86 3.35
C PHE A 215 3.87 -6.37 2.22
N ILE A 216 3.31 -5.92 1.10
CA ILE A 216 4.03 -5.37 -0.05
C ILE A 216 4.85 -4.14 0.34
N HIS A 217 4.32 -3.27 1.21
CA HIS A 217 5.09 -2.16 1.78
C HIS A 217 6.38 -2.65 2.45
N CYS A 218 6.24 -3.60 3.38
CA CYS A 218 7.38 -4.15 4.11
C CYS A 218 8.38 -4.87 3.19
N VAL A 219 7.91 -5.56 2.15
CA VAL A 219 8.77 -6.12 1.10
C VAL A 219 9.54 -5.00 0.40
N GLY A 220 8.87 -3.94 -0.07
CA GLY A 220 9.51 -2.80 -0.72
C GLY A 220 10.60 -2.15 0.14
N ASP A 221 10.30 -1.96 1.43
CA ASP A 221 11.27 -1.39 2.37
C ASP A 221 12.45 -2.34 2.66
N SER A 222 12.22 -3.65 2.65
CA SER A 222 13.30 -4.64 2.75
C SER A 222 14.29 -4.57 1.58
N LEU A 223 13.86 -4.09 0.41
CA LEU A 223 14.72 -3.91 -0.75
C LEU A 223 15.59 -2.64 -0.67
N THR A 224 15.40 -1.81 0.37
CA THR A 224 16.20 -0.60 0.61
C THR A 224 17.37 -0.86 1.57
N THR A 225 18.29 0.11 1.65
CA THR A 225 19.46 0.04 2.56
C THR A 225 19.09 0.05 4.04
N GLN A 226 17.91 0.54 4.41
CA GLN A 226 17.47 0.63 5.81
C GLN A 226 16.92 -0.70 6.33
N GLY A 227 16.16 -1.44 5.49
CA GLY A 227 15.54 -2.69 5.88
C GLY A 227 14.33 -2.54 6.80
N VAL A 228 13.82 -3.66 7.29
CA VAL A 228 12.57 -3.78 8.05
C VAL A 228 12.73 -4.73 9.24
N ALA A 229 12.05 -4.41 10.31
CA ALA A 229 12.01 -5.17 11.56
C ALA A 229 10.96 -6.30 11.53
N TRP A 230 11.03 -7.22 10.57
CA TRP A 230 10.00 -8.27 10.35
C TRP A 230 9.59 -9.01 11.61
N LEU A 231 10.56 -9.32 12.50
CA LEU A 231 10.36 -10.14 13.68
C LEU A 231 10.24 -9.34 14.98
N GLN A 232 9.98 -8.03 14.90
CA GLN A 232 9.74 -7.20 16.10
C GLN A 232 8.58 -7.80 16.93
N PRO A 233 8.71 -7.90 18.27
CA PRO A 233 9.79 -7.41 19.15
C PRO A 233 11.01 -8.35 19.29
N TRP A 234 11.01 -9.50 18.64
CA TRP A 234 12.07 -10.52 18.78
C TRP A 234 13.23 -10.33 17.79
N ASN A 235 13.46 -9.14 17.28
CA ASN A 235 14.58 -8.86 16.41
C ASN A 235 15.90 -9.17 17.09
N ARG A 236 16.62 -10.17 16.57
CA ARG A 236 17.96 -10.51 17.02
C ARG A 236 18.96 -10.29 15.91
N PRO A 237 20.13 -9.69 16.20
CA PRO A 237 21.21 -9.63 15.22
C PRO A 237 21.72 -11.04 14.88
N ALA A 238 22.37 -11.18 13.72
CA ALA A 238 23.11 -12.39 13.42
C ALA A 238 24.21 -12.62 14.48
N PRO A 239 24.67 -13.86 14.68
CA PRO A 239 25.74 -14.16 15.63
C PRO A 239 26.99 -13.29 15.39
N GLU A 240 27.64 -12.80 16.45
CA GLU A 240 28.82 -11.92 16.35
C GLU A 240 29.97 -12.52 15.52
N ALA A 241 30.06 -13.85 15.49
CA ALA A 241 31.01 -14.57 14.65
C ALA A 241 30.86 -14.23 13.16
N VAL A 242 29.62 -13.99 12.67
CA VAL A 242 29.35 -13.59 11.28
C VAL A 242 29.95 -12.22 11.01
N TYR A 243 29.70 -11.24 11.88
CA TYR A 243 30.25 -9.87 11.71
C TYR A 243 31.77 -9.85 11.82
N ARG A 244 32.36 -10.67 12.67
CA ARG A 244 33.82 -10.83 12.75
C ARG A 244 34.39 -11.43 11.47
N ALA A 245 33.76 -12.50 10.95
CA ALA A 245 34.18 -13.12 9.69
C ALA A 245 34.05 -12.17 8.50
N ALA A 246 33.00 -11.34 8.47
CA ALA A 246 32.77 -10.33 7.42
C ALA A 246 33.82 -9.21 7.41
N ARG A 247 34.44 -8.90 8.56
CA ARG A 247 35.48 -7.85 8.71
C ARG A 247 36.88 -8.34 8.42
N ARG A 248 37.14 -9.66 8.49
CA ARG A 248 38.47 -10.21 8.19
C ARG A 248 38.76 -10.03 6.71
N PRO A 249 39.90 -9.44 6.34
CA PRO A 249 40.29 -9.41 4.93
C PRO A 249 40.43 -10.86 4.42
N PRO A 250 40.04 -11.15 3.16
CA PRO A 250 40.29 -12.46 2.58
C PRO A 250 41.81 -12.71 2.57
N GLU A 251 42.22 -13.94 2.91
CA GLU A 251 43.61 -14.36 2.77
C GLU A 251 44.13 -14.10 1.35
N PRO A 252 45.40 -13.73 1.15
CA PRO A 252 45.97 -13.47 -0.15
C PRO A 252 45.71 -14.64 -1.12
N ALA A 253 45.56 -14.28 -2.39
CA ALA A 253 45.13 -15.20 -3.43
C ALA A 253 46.09 -16.37 -3.61
N GLY A 254 45.79 -17.51 -2.97
CA GLY A 254 46.40 -18.81 -3.22
C GLY A 254 45.39 -19.75 -3.86
N ALA A 255 45.82 -20.60 -4.79
CA ALA A 255 44.97 -21.61 -5.46
C ALA A 255 44.65 -22.83 -4.56
N SER A 256 44.98 -22.79 -3.25
CA SER A 256 44.68 -23.88 -2.35
C SER A 256 43.21 -23.99 -2.03
N THR A 257 42.68 -25.19 -1.87
CA THR A 257 41.30 -25.46 -1.43
C THR A 257 40.96 -24.77 -0.11
N ARG A 258 41.94 -24.57 0.76
CA ARG A 258 41.80 -23.84 2.02
C ARG A 258 41.56 -22.34 1.79
N ALA A 259 42.28 -21.72 0.88
CA ALA A 259 42.10 -20.32 0.51
C ALA A 259 40.72 -20.07 -0.17
N LEU A 260 40.27 -20.98 -1.02
CA LEU A 260 38.94 -20.92 -1.64
C LEU A 260 37.80 -21.01 -0.61
N ARG A 261 37.93 -21.96 0.36
CA ARG A 261 36.97 -22.07 1.48
C ARG A 261 36.95 -20.81 2.34
N ALA A 262 38.11 -20.26 2.69
CA ALA A 262 38.19 -19.03 3.49
C ALA A 262 37.50 -17.83 2.78
N ARG A 263 37.71 -17.69 1.46
CA ARG A 263 37.01 -16.69 0.63
C ARG A 263 35.50 -16.89 0.60
N ALA A 264 35.03 -18.12 0.40
CA ALA A 264 33.60 -18.44 0.39
C ALA A 264 32.93 -18.10 1.74
N VAL A 265 33.58 -18.47 2.87
CA VAL A 265 33.12 -18.11 4.22
C VAL A 265 33.09 -16.59 4.41
N HIS A 266 34.12 -15.87 3.98
CA HIS A 266 34.15 -14.41 4.07
C HIS A 266 33.05 -13.74 3.24
N LEU A 267 32.85 -14.16 1.98
CA LEU A 267 31.80 -13.63 1.10
C LEU A 267 30.40 -13.93 1.66
N GLY A 268 30.18 -15.16 2.14
CA GLY A 268 28.93 -15.55 2.81
C GLY A 268 28.67 -14.70 4.07
N ALA A 269 29.67 -14.52 4.91
CA ALA A 269 29.56 -13.69 6.11
C ALA A 269 29.29 -12.21 5.77
N ARG A 270 29.91 -11.66 4.71
CA ARG A 270 29.61 -10.31 4.22
C ARG A 270 28.20 -10.19 3.70
N ALA A 271 27.72 -11.15 2.92
CA ALA A 271 26.35 -11.18 2.44
C ALA A 271 25.35 -11.18 3.61
N VAL A 272 25.52 -12.09 4.57
CA VAL A 272 24.68 -12.14 5.77
C VAL A 272 24.75 -10.86 6.58
N ALA A 273 25.94 -10.32 6.86
CA ALA A 273 26.09 -9.06 7.61
C ALA A 273 25.47 -7.85 6.87
N THR A 274 25.44 -7.90 5.54
CA THR A 274 24.77 -6.88 4.72
C THR A 274 23.27 -7.02 4.79
N CYS A 275 22.73 -8.24 4.66
CA CYS A 275 21.29 -8.49 4.64
C CYS A 275 20.68 -8.49 6.04
N TRP A 276 21.46 -8.78 7.07
CA TRP A 276 21.04 -8.84 8.46
C TRP A 276 21.99 -8.06 9.37
N PRO A 277 21.91 -6.74 9.38
CA PRO A 277 22.78 -5.86 10.19
C PRO A 277 22.52 -6.02 11.69
N ARG A 278 23.38 -5.39 12.51
CA ARG A 278 23.36 -5.51 13.98
C ARG A 278 22.08 -5.03 14.66
N ASN A 279 21.26 -4.23 13.99
CA ASN A 279 19.93 -3.83 14.50
C ASN A 279 18.87 -4.95 14.36
N GLY A 280 19.21 -6.08 13.76
CA GLY A 280 18.29 -7.19 13.54
C GLY A 280 17.28 -6.99 12.41
N TYR A 281 17.42 -5.94 11.61
CA TYR A 281 16.54 -5.70 10.48
C TYR A 281 16.94 -6.56 9.28
N LEU A 282 15.95 -7.08 8.56
CA LEU A 282 16.18 -7.76 7.30
C LEU A 282 16.19 -6.76 6.15
N ARG A 283 17.21 -6.84 5.29
CA ARG A 283 17.31 -6.02 4.08
C ARG A 283 17.99 -6.78 2.94
N ILE A 284 17.57 -6.47 1.73
CA ILE A 284 18.21 -6.91 0.48
C ILE A 284 18.41 -5.65 -0.36
N PRO A 285 19.50 -4.87 -0.17
CA PRO A 285 19.60 -3.47 -0.61
C PRO A 285 19.84 -3.31 -2.11
N VAL A 286 18.99 -3.95 -2.95
CA VAL A 286 19.06 -3.85 -4.42
C VAL A 286 18.62 -2.50 -4.93
N LEU A 287 17.68 -1.83 -4.25
CA LEU A 287 17.16 -0.51 -4.63
C LEU A 287 18.03 0.65 -4.13
N GLY A 288 18.92 0.39 -3.15
CA GLY A 288 19.72 1.45 -2.53
C GLY A 288 18.93 2.27 -1.51
N SER A 289 19.21 3.58 -1.42
CA SER A 289 18.47 4.48 -0.53
C SER A 289 17.09 4.83 -1.10
N ALA A 290 16.16 5.19 -0.22
CA ALA A 290 14.84 5.70 -0.62
C ALA A 290 14.98 6.92 -1.55
N GLY A 291 14.20 6.97 -2.63
CA GLY A 291 14.27 7.99 -3.66
C GLY A 291 15.40 7.80 -4.69
N SER A 292 16.11 6.66 -4.66
CA SER A 292 17.19 6.36 -5.60
C SER A 292 16.68 6.23 -7.05
N LYS A 293 17.62 6.33 -8.02
CA LYS A 293 17.28 6.09 -9.45
C LYS A 293 16.74 4.68 -9.68
N ARG A 294 17.27 3.67 -8.97
CA ARG A 294 16.82 2.27 -9.08
C ARG A 294 15.39 2.10 -8.61
N GLU A 295 15.04 2.75 -7.48
CA GLU A 295 13.65 2.78 -7.00
C GLU A 295 12.71 3.42 -8.03
N LYS A 296 13.06 4.57 -8.57
CA LYS A 296 12.25 5.26 -9.60
C LYS A 296 12.05 4.42 -10.86
N VAL A 297 13.06 3.67 -11.29
CA VAL A 297 12.94 2.74 -12.44
C VAL A 297 11.98 1.60 -12.10
N LEU A 298 12.09 1.01 -10.91
CA LEU A 298 11.16 -0.03 -10.46
C LEU A 298 9.73 0.50 -10.38
N ASP A 299 9.53 1.68 -9.79
CA ASP A 299 8.21 2.31 -9.67
C ASP A 299 7.58 2.57 -11.04
N ALA A 300 8.37 3.06 -12.00
CA ALA A 300 7.91 3.26 -13.37
C ALA A 300 7.55 1.93 -14.06
N ALA A 301 8.38 0.90 -13.89
CA ALA A 301 8.13 -0.43 -14.47
C ALA A 301 6.85 -1.05 -13.88
N LEU A 302 6.66 -0.96 -12.57
CA LEU A 302 5.45 -1.47 -11.90
C LEU A 302 4.20 -0.66 -12.27
N GLY A 303 4.34 0.67 -12.43
CA GLY A 303 3.25 1.51 -12.90
C GLY A 303 2.82 1.16 -14.32
N LEU A 304 3.77 0.95 -15.23
CA LEU A 304 3.51 0.51 -16.61
C LEU A 304 2.91 -0.90 -16.63
N TYR A 305 3.41 -1.81 -15.81
CA TYR A 305 2.88 -3.17 -15.71
C TYR A 305 1.44 -3.17 -15.21
N GLY A 306 1.14 -2.43 -14.14
CA GLY A 306 -0.23 -2.30 -13.63
C GLY A 306 -1.18 -1.64 -14.63
N ALA A 307 -0.73 -0.61 -15.34
CA ALA A 307 -1.50 0.03 -16.40
C ALA A 307 -1.78 -0.95 -17.57
N TRP A 308 -0.79 -1.77 -17.95
CA TRP A 308 -0.95 -2.79 -18.97
C TRP A 308 -1.94 -3.87 -18.53
N LEU A 309 -1.87 -4.36 -17.28
CA LEU A 309 -2.83 -5.35 -16.76
C LEU A 309 -4.26 -4.81 -16.83
N LEU A 310 -4.48 -3.57 -16.33
CA LEU A 310 -5.80 -2.95 -16.38
C LEU A 310 -6.29 -2.73 -17.80
N PHE A 311 -5.41 -2.26 -18.71
CA PHE A 311 -5.73 -2.09 -20.14
C PHE A 311 -6.10 -3.42 -20.80
N HIS A 312 -5.32 -4.47 -20.55
CA HIS A 312 -5.60 -5.81 -21.05
C HIS A 312 -7.00 -6.27 -20.65
N ASP A 313 -7.36 -6.15 -19.37
CA ASP A 313 -8.66 -6.58 -18.86
C ASP A 313 -9.83 -5.72 -19.38
N VAL A 314 -9.59 -4.42 -19.62
CA VAL A 314 -10.55 -3.55 -20.34
C VAL A 314 -10.78 -4.07 -21.74
N VAL A 315 -9.72 -4.41 -22.48
CA VAL A 315 -9.85 -4.92 -23.86
C VAL A 315 -10.56 -6.27 -23.88
N VAL A 316 -10.21 -7.19 -22.97
CA VAL A 316 -10.90 -8.49 -22.85
C VAL A 316 -12.39 -8.30 -22.57
N ALA A 317 -12.75 -7.35 -21.73
CA ALA A 317 -14.14 -7.08 -21.35
C ALA A 317 -14.96 -6.42 -22.47
N TRP A 318 -14.35 -5.52 -23.26
CA TRP A 318 -15.07 -4.66 -24.21
C TRP A 318 -14.88 -5.06 -25.68
N ALA A 319 -13.82 -5.79 -26.00
CA ALA A 319 -13.49 -6.24 -27.35
C ALA A 319 -12.89 -7.67 -27.34
N PRO A 320 -13.68 -8.68 -26.95
CA PRO A 320 -13.19 -10.06 -26.81
C PRO A 320 -12.57 -10.62 -28.09
N ASP A 321 -13.01 -10.15 -29.26
CA ASP A 321 -12.48 -10.59 -30.56
C ASP A 321 -11.02 -10.16 -30.80
N LEU A 322 -10.53 -9.17 -30.06
CA LEU A 322 -9.14 -8.71 -30.13
C LEU A 322 -8.20 -9.49 -29.20
N THR A 323 -8.75 -10.26 -28.27
CA THR A 323 -7.98 -10.99 -27.24
C THR A 323 -6.88 -11.89 -27.83
N PRO A 324 -7.11 -12.66 -28.93
CA PRO A 324 -6.08 -13.51 -29.52
C PRO A 324 -4.83 -12.77 -30.04
N TYR A 325 -4.92 -11.44 -30.21
CA TYR A 325 -3.83 -10.62 -30.74
C TYR A 325 -3.05 -9.88 -29.66
N ILE A 326 -3.48 -9.97 -28.39
CA ILE A 326 -2.96 -9.19 -27.25
C ILE A 326 -2.27 -10.08 -26.21
N ILE A 327 -2.53 -11.39 -26.25
CA ILE A 327 -1.92 -12.41 -25.35
C ILE A 327 -0.56 -12.88 -25.87
#